data_3028b238d183ca94d5a21c8f3461dda8
#
_entry.id   3028b238d183ca94d5a21c8f3461dda8
#
_cell.length_a   1.000
_cell.length_b   1.000
_cell.length_c   1.000
_cell.angle_alpha   90.00
_cell.angle_beta   90.00
_cell.angle_gamma   90.00
#
_symmetry.space_group_name_H-M   'P 1'
#
loop_
_entity.id
_entity.type
_entity.pdbx_description
1 polymer ?
#
loop_
_entity_poly.entity_id
_entity_poly.type
_entity_poly.pdbx_seq_one_letter_code
_entity_poly.pdbx_strand_id
1 'polypeptide(L)'
;MNPLLAPILKPLSRVYASQIGKRNTRFDRGEGVVTFDRPVISVGNLSVGGTGKTPMVRRIVRLLRDAGHDPCIAMRGYGSSRRDDGRSDEADEYAAAFEDLPIVAQPNRTEGLINLFGTERGEAVDVIVLDDGFQHRRIARHLDIVLIDATRSPLNDDLLPLGRLREPLDSLARAQAVVITHTERASDVIVNDITRASLAANPDLLIATARHDWVDVDIAEIRHPVSWLAGKTVLPVCAIGNPDAFIESVRAQVGRVLDPIVLRDHDPYAAATVRRIIREALHADAIVTTAKDWAKLRGEDPSAWPCPVAVPKLEMRLVTQADAFDRLVLAAAAEPAEDTLDP
;
A
#
# COMPACT_ATOMS: atom_id res chain seq x y z
N MET A 1 0.80 -22.43 7.17
CA MET A 1 0.18 -22.40 8.54
C MET A 1 0.48 -23.70 9.23
N ASN A 2 0.74 -23.73 10.54
CA ASN A 2 1.00 -24.97 11.27
C ASN A 2 -0.33 -25.73 11.44
N PRO A 3 -0.51 -26.93 10.85
CA PRO A 3 -1.77 -27.67 10.88
C PRO A 3 -2.23 -28.05 12.29
N LEU A 4 -1.31 -28.08 13.26
CA LEU A 4 -1.61 -28.37 14.66
C LEU A 4 -2.40 -27.26 15.37
N LEU A 5 -2.39 -26.03 14.87
CA LEU A 5 -3.11 -24.89 15.43
C LEU A 5 -4.52 -24.71 14.85
N ALA A 6 -4.81 -25.34 13.72
CA ALA A 6 -6.09 -25.19 13.04
C ALA A 6 -7.33 -25.50 13.92
N PRO A 7 -7.34 -26.57 14.76
CA PRO A 7 -8.49 -26.87 15.62
C PRO A 7 -8.80 -25.77 16.66
N ILE A 8 -7.77 -25.05 17.13
CA ILE A 8 -7.90 -23.95 18.09
C ILE A 8 -8.32 -22.65 17.36
N LEU A 9 -7.77 -22.40 16.19
CA LEU A 9 -8.00 -21.16 15.44
C LEU A 9 -9.36 -21.11 14.73
N LYS A 10 -9.91 -22.25 14.31
CA LYS A 10 -11.25 -22.32 13.67
C LYS A 10 -12.38 -21.71 14.52
N PRO A 11 -12.56 -22.06 15.80
CA PRO A 11 -13.57 -21.41 16.64
C PRO A 11 -13.36 -19.90 16.77
N LEU A 12 -12.11 -19.46 16.96
CA LEU A 12 -11.76 -18.05 17.07
C LEU A 12 -12.09 -17.28 15.78
N SER A 13 -11.82 -17.88 14.61
CA SER A 13 -12.15 -17.28 13.32
C SER A 13 -13.67 -17.15 13.13
N ARG A 14 -14.47 -18.10 13.61
CA ARG A 14 -15.95 -17.99 13.61
C ARG A 14 -16.45 -16.86 14.51
N VAL A 15 -15.87 -16.70 15.70
CA VAL A 15 -16.18 -15.57 16.60
C VAL A 15 -15.82 -14.25 15.93
N TYR A 16 -14.63 -14.16 15.31
CA TYR A 16 -14.20 -13.00 14.56
C TYR A 16 -15.15 -12.67 13.40
N ALA A 17 -15.56 -13.67 12.60
CA ALA A 17 -16.53 -13.51 11.52
C ALA A 17 -17.87 -12.93 12.03
N SER A 18 -18.37 -13.45 13.15
CA SER A 18 -19.61 -12.96 13.77
C SER A 18 -19.49 -11.50 14.23
N GLN A 19 -18.36 -11.15 14.85
CA GLN A 19 -18.10 -9.76 15.28
C GLN A 19 -18.01 -8.80 14.10
N ILE A 20 -17.28 -9.18 13.04
CA ILE A 20 -17.18 -8.40 11.80
C ILE A 20 -18.55 -8.23 11.15
N GLY A 21 -19.35 -9.31 11.05
CA GLY A 21 -20.71 -9.25 10.51
C GLY A 21 -21.59 -8.27 11.27
N LYS A 22 -21.63 -8.37 12.61
CA LYS A 22 -22.40 -7.44 13.47
C LYS A 22 -21.95 -6.00 13.30
N ARG A 23 -20.63 -5.77 13.26
CA ARG A 23 -20.07 -4.44 13.04
C ARG A 23 -20.48 -3.87 11.67
N ASN A 24 -20.39 -4.68 10.61
CA ASN A 24 -20.74 -4.26 9.27
C ASN A 24 -22.23 -3.93 9.17
N THR A 25 -23.13 -4.77 9.72
CA THR A 25 -24.58 -4.50 9.77
C THR A 25 -24.93 -3.18 10.47
N ARG A 26 -24.18 -2.79 11.53
CA ARG A 26 -24.38 -1.48 12.18
C ARG A 26 -24.03 -0.34 11.23
N PHE A 27 -22.89 -0.43 10.55
CA PHE A 27 -22.48 0.59 9.57
C PHE A 27 -23.40 0.62 8.34
N ASP A 28 -23.97 -0.53 7.93
CA ASP A 28 -24.97 -0.57 6.84
C ASP A 28 -26.24 0.20 7.20
N ARG A 29 -26.53 0.37 8.52
CA ARG A 29 -27.62 1.18 9.04
C ARG A 29 -27.24 2.64 9.30
N GLY A 30 -26.01 3.05 8.94
CA GLY A 30 -25.49 4.40 9.21
C GLY A 30 -25.07 4.65 10.66
N GLU A 31 -25.12 3.63 11.55
CA GLU A 31 -24.82 3.81 12.97
C GLU A 31 -23.36 4.19 13.22
N GLY A 32 -23.11 5.42 13.68
CA GLY A 32 -21.77 5.94 13.98
C GLY A 32 -20.92 6.25 12.76
N VAL A 33 -21.55 6.50 11.62
CA VAL A 33 -20.94 7.01 10.40
C VAL A 33 -20.95 8.52 10.43
N VAL A 34 -19.83 9.14 10.10
CA VAL A 34 -19.65 10.58 9.94
C VAL A 34 -19.50 10.88 8.46
N THR A 35 -20.28 11.83 7.96
CA THR A 35 -20.15 12.38 6.60
C THR A 35 -19.39 13.71 6.69
N PHE A 36 -18.41 13.89 5.81
CA PHE A 36 -17.71 15.15 5.65
C PHE A 36 -18.31 15.97 4.48
N ASP A 37 -18.09 17.26 4.51
CA ASP A 37 -18.51 18.22 3.48
C ASP A 37 -17.69 18.16 2.19
N ARG A 38 -16.89 17.11 2.03
CA ARG A 38 -16.03 16.90 0.86
C ARG A 38 -15.91 15.41 0.52
N PRO A 39 -15.67 15.07 -0.77
CA PRO A 39 -15.57 13.69 -1.24
C PRO A 39 -14.53 12.87 -0.50
N VAL A 40 -14.85 11.60 -0.27
CA VAL A 40 -13.99 10.65 0.40
C VAL A 40 -13.73 9.45 -0.52
N ILE A 41 -12.46 9.23 -0.86
CA ILE A 41 -12.00 8.08 -1.64
C ILE A 41 -11.23 7.15 -0.71
N SER A 42 -11.67 5.91 -0.59
CA SER A 42 -11.06 4.91 0.28
C SER A 42 -10.25 3.91 -0.53
N VAL A 43 -9.00 3.71 -0.15
CA VAL A 43 -8.14 2.65 -0.67
C VAL A 43 -7.88 1.65 0.44
N GLY A 44 -8.24 0.39 0.21
CA GLY A 44 -8.05 -0.64 1.21
C GLY A 44 -7.86 -2.03 0.62
N ASN A 45 -7.94 -3.06 1.45
CA ASN A 45 -7.81 -4.44 1.03
C ASN A 45 -8.63 -5.38 1.94
N LEU A 46 -8.80 -6.63 1.52
CA LEU A 46 -9.52 -7.66 2.30
C LEU A 46 -8.61 -8.40 3.27
N SER A 47 -7.31 -8.47 3.02
CA SER A 47 -6.36 -9.32 3.77
C SER A 47 -5.31 -8.50 4.49
N VAL A 48 -4.67 -9.06 5.51
CA VAL A 48 -3.45 -8.49 6.09
C VAL A 48 -2.26 -8.68 5.15
N GLY A 49 -1.37 -7.68 5.08
CA GLY A 49 -0.15 -7.70 4.28
C GLY A 49 -0.05 -6.60 3.25
N GLY A 50 1.06 -6.57 2.54
CA GLY A 50 1.37 -5.58 1.50
C GLY A 50 0.67 -5.92 0.19
N THR A 51 -0.47 -5.28 -0.08
CA THR A 51 -1.25 -5.43 -1.33
C THR A 51 -0.99 -4.30 -2.33
N GLY A 52 -0.05 -3.39 -2.04
CA GLY A 52 0.23 -2.24 -2.89
C GLY A 52 -0.63 -1.00 -2.59
N LYS A 53 -1.18 -0.85 -1.37
CA LYS A 53 -1.99 0.33 -1.00
C LYS A 53 -1.24 1.64 -1.15
N THR A 54 -0.05 1.76 -0.57
CA THR A 54 0.75 3.00 -0.62
C THR A 54 1.04 3.46 -2.06
N PRO A 55 1.51 2.61 -2.98
CA PRO A 55 1.64 2.98 -4.39
C PRO A 55 0.32 3.42 -5.05
N MET A 56 -0.81 2.78 -4.72
CA MET A 56 -2.12 3.15 -5.26
C MET A 56 -2.59 4.50 -4.71
N VAL A 57 -2.47 4.75 -3.41
CA VAL A 57 -2.79 6.05 -2.80
C VAL A 57 -1.95 7.15 -3.45
N ARG A 58 -0.64 6.93 -3.64
CA ARG A 58 0.24 7.88 -4.34
C ARG A 58 -0.21 8.16 -5.77
N ARG A 59 -0.64 7.12 -6.51
CA ARG A 59 -1.18 7.28 -7.86
C ARG A 59 -2.45 8.15 -7.84
N ILE A 60 -3.38 7.87 -6.94
CA ILE A 60 -4.64 8.62 -6.81
C ILE A 60 -4.37 10.08 -6.43
N VAL A 61 -3.48 10.34 -5.47
CA VAL A 61 -3.11 11.70 -5.07
C VAL A 61 -2.50 12.48 -6.22
N ARG A 62 -1.62 11.84 -7.04
CA ARG A 62 -1.08 12.51 -8.25
C ARG A 62 -2.18 12.82 -9.24
N LEU A 63 -3.06 11.85 -9.56
CA LEU A 63 -4.18 12.02 -10.48
C LEU A 63 -5.08 13.20 -10.05
N LEU A 64 -5.40 13.28 -8.77
CA LEU A 64 -6.21 14.36 -8.21
C LEU A 64 -5.52 15.72 -8.33
N ARG A 65 -4.23 15.80 -7.98
CA ARG A 65 -3.44 17.03 -8.12
C ARG A 65 -3.28 17.48 -9.57
N ASP A 66 -3.06 16.54 -10.48
CA ASP A 66 -2.94 16.82 -11.92
C ASP A 66 -4.27 17.34 -12.49
N ALA A 67 -5.40 16.98 -11.88
CA ALA A 67 -6.73 17.48 -12.20
C ALA A 67 -7.09 18.80 -11.48
N GLY A 68 -6.20 19.34 -10.63
CA GLY A 68 -6.39 20.62 -9.94
C GLY A 68 -7.05 20.52 -8.56
N HIS A 69 -7.20 19.30 -8.01
CA HIS A 69 -7.68 19.09 -6.64
C HIS A 69 -6.58 19.28 -5.60
N ASP A 70 -6.97 19.60 -4.37
CA ASP A 70 -6.10 19.68 -3.20
C ASP A 70 -6.43 18.56 -2.17
N PRO A 71 -5.94 17.33 -2.39
CA PRO A 71 -6.26 16.19 -1.54
C PRO A 71 -5.52 16.23 -0.20
N CYS A 72 -6.09 15.56 0.82
CA CYS A 72 -5.36 15.11 2.00
C CYS A 72 -5.35 13.59 2.12
N ILE A 73 -4.38 13.02 2.86
CA ILE A 73 -4.36 11.59 3.22
C ILE A 73 -4.76 11.44 4.68
N ALA A 74 -5.68 10.50 4.97
CA ALA A 74 -5.97 10.08 6.33
C ALA A 74 -5.69 8.59 6.51
N MET A 75 -4.78 8.27 7.44
CA MET A 75 -4.27 6.94 7.70
C MET A 75 -4.24 6.60 9.19
N ARG A 76 -4.00 5.34 9.56
CA ARG A 76 -4.04 4.90 10.96
C ARG A 76 -2.86 5.34 11.82
N GLY A 77 -1.70 5.62 11.21
CA GLY A 77 -0.50 6.02 11.94
C GLY A 77 0.09 4.89 12.82
N TYR A 78 0.33 3.70 12.24
CA TYR A 78 0.99 2.62 12.97
C TYR A 78 2.44 2.97 13.31
N GLY A 79 2.87 2.68 14.55
CA GLY A 79 4.27 2.83 14.97
C GLY A 79 4.66 4.19 15.54
N SER A 80 3.76 5.18 15.52
CA SER A 80 4.01 6.52 16.08
C SER A 80 4.40 6.54 17.57
N SER A 81 4.02 5.50 18.34
CA SER A 81 4.34 5.39 19.77
C SER A 81 5.78 4.92 20.05
N ARG A 82 6.57 4.55 19.04
CA ARG A 82 7.95 4.04 19.17
C ARG A 82 9.03 5.02 18.72
N ARG A 83 8.65 6.14 18.11
CA ARG A 83 9.56 7.22 17.71
C ARG A 83 9.29 8.47 18.52
N ASP A 84 10.34 9.21 18.83
CA ASP A 84 10.23 10.48 19.58
C ASP A 84 9.47 11.59 18.83
N ASP A 85 9.33 11.46 17.49
CA ASP A 85 8.64 12.41 16.62
C ASP A 85 7.17 12.06 16.33
N GLY A 86 6.69 10.90 16.80
CA GLY A 86 5.29 10.47 16.65
C GLY A 86 4.85 10.14 15.22
N ARG A 87 5.76 10.12 14.22
CA ARG A 87 5.45 9.79 12.83
C ARG A 87 5.58 8.29 12.54
N SER A 88 4.79 7.79 11.59
CA SER A 88 4.90 6.43 11.09
C SER A 88 5.76 6.38 9.82
N ASP A 89 6.44 5.25 9.57
CA ASP A 89 7.22 5.03 8.34
C ASP A 89 6.42 5.30 7.07
N GLU A 90 5.12 4.96 7.07
CA GLU A 90 4.21 5.18 5.95
C GLU A 90 3.88 6.68 5.75
N ALA A 91 3.71 7.44 6.85
CA ALA A 91 3.48 8.89 6.75
C ALA A 91 4.72 9.61 6.21
N ASP A 92 5.91 9.19 6.62
CA ASP A 92 7.18 9.73 6.11
C ASP A 92 7.35 9.43 4.62
N GLU A 93 6.89 8.26 4.13
CA GLU A 93 6.91 7.91 2.71
C GLU A 93 6.00 8.84 1.88
N TYR A 94 4.82 9.19 2.39
CA TYR A 94 3.95 10.15 1.72
C TYR A 94 4.51 11.58 1.77
N ALA A 95 5.04 12.02 2.90
CA ALA A 95 5.66 13.33 3.04
C ALA A 95 6.88 13.51 2.13
N ALA A 96 7.67 12.44 1.93
CA ALA A 96 8.79 12.45 0.99
C ALA A 96 8.35 12.44 -0.49
N ALA A 97 7.15 11.90 -0.79
CA ALA A 97 6.65 11.81 -2.16
C ALA A 97 5.88 13.06 -2.61
N PHE A 98 5.34 13.82 -1.66
CA PHE A 98 4.48 14.97 -1.93
C PHE A 98 4.81 16.12 -0.98
N GLU A 99 5.33 17.19 -1.53
CA GLU A 99 5.49 18.44 -0.81
C GLU A 99 4.10 19.02 -0.48
N ASP A 100 3.95 19.60 0.71
CA ASP A 100 2.73 20.29 1.19
C ASP A 100 1.43 19.46 1.21
N LEU A 101 1.51 18.13 1.15
CA LEU A 101 0.34 17.28 1.29
C LEU A 101 -0.07 17.16 2.77
N PRO A 102 -1.30 17.55 3.15
CA PRO A 102 -1.79 17.31 4.50
C PRO A 102 -1.94 15.81 4.76
N ILE A 103 -1.33 15.33 5.85
CA ILE A 103 -1.37 13.93 6.26
C ILE A 103 -1.88 13.82 7.68
N VAL A 104 -3.04 13.17 7.86
CA VAL A 104 -3.60 12.80 9.16
C VAL A 104 -3.21 11.36 9.47
N ALA A 105 -2.21 11.19 10.35
CA ALA A 105 -1.67 9.87 10.73
C ALA A 105 -2.00 9.56 12.19
N GLN A 106 -3.26 9.18 12.48
CA GLN A 106 -3.70 8.85 13.83
C GLN A 106 -4.85 7.83 13.85
N PRO A 107 -5.02 7.06 14.95
CA PRO A 107 -6.07 6.03 15.05
C PRO A 107 -7.49 6.58 14.91
N ASN A 108 -7.77 7.76 15.48
CA ASN A 108 -9.05 8.46 15.32
C ASN A 108 -9.00 9.42 14.13
N ARG A 109 -9.14 8.87 12.91
CA ARG A 109 -9.05 9.65 11.66
C ARG A 109 -10.09 10.75 11.58
N THR A 110 -11.31 10.51 12.10
CA THR A 110 -12.39 11.51 12.10
C THR A 110 -11.98 12.76 12.89
N GLU A 111 -11.47 12.59 14.10
CA GLU A 111 -10.98 13.71 14.93
C GLU A 111 -9.80 14.42 14.26
N GLY A 112 -8.86 13.65 13.68
CA GLY A 112 -7.73 14.23 12.98
C GLY A 112 -8.12 15.06 11.76
N LEU A 113 -9.11 14.62 11.00
CA LEU A 113 -9.66 15.38 9.86
C LEU A 113 -10.38 16.65 10.34
N ILE A 114 -11.20 16.55 11.38
CA ILE A 114 -11.87 17.74 11.97
C ILE A 114 -10.82 18.78 12.41
N ASN A 115 -9.75 18.33 13.09
CA ASN A 115 -8.68 19.24 13.50
C ASN A 115 -7.93 19.85 12.31
N LEU A 116 -7.67 19.07 11.26
CA LEU A 116 -7.05 19.56 10.03
C LEU A 116 -7.92 20.65 9.38
N PHE A 117 -9.21 20.40 9.23
CA PHE A 117 -10.14 21.33 8.56
C PHE A 117 -10.38 22.63 9.34
N GLY A 118 -10.03 22.68 10.62
CA GLY A 118 -9.97 23.91 11.43
C GLY A 118 -8.71 24.74 11.20
N THR A 119 -7.83 24.38 10.26
CA THR A 119 -6.60 25.10 9.93
C THR A 119 -6.70 25.75 8.54
N GLU A 120 -5.98 26.85 8.31
CA GLU A 120 -5.90 27.51 7.00
C GLU A 120 -5.52 26.53 5.87
N ARG A 121 -4.56 25.62 6.14
CA ARG A 121 -4.15 24.60 5.17
C ARG A 121 -5.25 23.56 4.91
N GLY A 122 -6.03 23.21 5.93
CA GLY A 122 -7.13 22.26 5.83
C GLY A 122 -8.38 22.82 5.14
N GLU A 123 -8.58 24.13 5.16
CA GLU A 123 -9.68 24.80 4.44
C GLU A 123 -9.54 24.62 2.91
N ALA A 124 -8.31 24.59 2.41
CA ALA A 124 -8.02 24.39 0.99
C ALA A 124 -8.25 22.94 0.52
N VAL A 125 -8.28 21.98 1.45
CA VAL A 125 -8.48 20.57 1.09
C VAL A 125 -9.88 20.34 0.54
N ASP A 126 -9.99 19.77 -0.65
CA ASP A 126 -11.27 19.48 -1.32
C ASP A 126 -11.59 17.99 -1.46
N VAL A 127 -10.61 17.09 -1.27
CA VAL A 127 -10.79 15.64 -1.35
C VAL A 127 -10.05 14.92 -0.22
N ILE A 128 -10.68 13.92 0.39
CA ILE A 128 -10.08 13.05 1.41
C ILE A 128 -9.73 11.71 0.80
N VAL A 129 -8.46 11.28 0.91
CA VAL A 129 -8.01 9.93 0.54
C VAL A 129 -7.71 9.12 1.80
N LEU A 130 -8.48 8.05 2.03
CA LEU A 130 -8.27 7.14 3.16
C LEU A 130 -7.31 6.02 2.78
N ASP A 131 -6.15 5.97 3.41
CA ASP A 131 -5.26 4.80 3.33
C ASP A 131 -5.66 3.74 4.36
N ASP A 132 -5.71 2.48 3.95
CA ASP A 132 -6.25 1.34 4.70
C ASP A 132 -7.68 1.65 5.20
N GLY A 133 -8.52 2.17 4.27
CA GLY A 133 -9.84 2.72 4.57
C GLY A 133 -10.95 1.69 4.57
N PHE A 134 -10.86 0.55 3.86
CA PHE A 134 -11.97 -0.36 3.61
C PHE A 134 -12.67 -0.87 4.88
N GLN A 135 -11.91 -1.19 5.95
CA GLN A 135 -12.45 -1.56 7.26
C GLN A 135 -12.84 -0.36 8.13
N HIS A 136 -12.40 0.87 7.77
CA HIS A 136 -12.66 2.06 8.59
C HIS A 136 -13.99 2.71 8.21
N ARG A 137 -15.10 2.02 8.48
CA ARG A 137 -16.45 2.39 8.05
C ARG A 137 -17.10 3.53 8.86
N ARG A 138 -16.36 4.17 9.77
CA ARG A 138 -16.84 5.35 10.54
C ARG A 138 -16.91 6.63 9.71
N ILE A 139 -16.26 6.68 8.56
CA ILE A 139 -16.29 7.80 7.63
C ILE A 139 -17.08 7.35 6.42
N ALA A 140 -18.11 8.11 6.01
CA ALA A 140 -18.82 7.89 4.75
C ALA A 140 -17.84 8.06 3.57
N ARG A 141 -18.05 7.31 2.51
CA ARG A 141 -17.17 7.37 1.34
C ARG A 141 -17.97 7.38 0.04
N HIS A 142 -17.47 8.10 -0.93
CA HIS A 142 -18.01 8.21 -2.27
C HIS A 142 -17.45 7.10 -3.17
N LEU A 143 -16.21 6.65 -2.87
CA LEU A 143 -15.55 5.59 -3.63
C LEU A 143 -14.74 4.67 -2.70
N ASP A 144 -15.06 3.37 -2.72
CA ASP A 144 -14.26 2.31 -2.08
C ASP A 144 -13.49 1.53 -3.15
N ILE A 145 -12.17 1.60 -3.12
CA ILE A 145 -11.24 0.87 -3.98
C ILE A 145 -10.60 -0.24 -3.15
N VAL A 146 -10.73 -1.48 -3.59
CA VAL A 146 -10.18 -2.65 -2.90
C VAL A 146 -9.05 -3.28 -3.70
N LEU A 147 -7.87 -3.41 -3.10
CA LEU A 147 -6.71 -4.07 -3.70
C LEU A 147 -6.70 -5.55 -3.33
N ILE A 148 -6.47 -6.40 -4.33
CA ILE A 148 -6.31 -7.85 -4.18
C ILE A 148 -4.97 -8.27 -4.76
N ASP A 149 -4.07 -8.79 -3.93
CA ASP A 149 -2.77 -9.32 -4.35
C ASP A 149 -2.97 -10.68 -5.06
N ALA A 150 -2.71 -10.75 -6.35
CA ALA A 150 -2.85 -11.96 -7.15
C ALA A 150 -1.91 -13.09 -6.70
N THR A 151 -0.76 -12.75 -6.10
CA THR A 151 0.20 -13.75 -5.57
C THR A 151 -0.28 -14.40 -4.27
N ARG A 152 -1.30 -13.80 -3.64
CA ARG A 152 -1.89 -14.23 -2.36
C ARG A 152 -3.41 -14.20 -2.44
N SER A 153 -3.95 -14.93 -3.41
CA SER A 153 -5.39 -14.95 -3.71
C SER A 153 -6.25 -15.16 -2.43
N PRO A 154 -7.30 -14.37 -2.24
CA PRO A 154 -8.21 -14.51 -1.11
C PRO A 154 -9.19 -15.68 -1.24
N LEU A 155 -9.27 -16.32 -2.43
CA LEU A 155 -10.32 -17.29 -2.76
C LEU A 155 -10.30 -18.54 -1.87
N ASN A 156 -9.10 -18.94 -1.42
CA ASN A 156 -8.92 -20.12 -0.58
C ASN A 156 -8.28 -19.75 0.77
N ASP A 157 -8.48 -18.52 1.23
CA ASP A 157 -7.94 -18.04 2.50
C ASP A 157 -9.07 -17.87 3.53
N ASP A 158 -8.74 -18.07 4.79
CA ASP A 158 -9.67 -17.97 5.89
C ASP A 158 -9.63 -16.58 6.54
N LEU A 159 -10.68 -16.27 7.28
CA LEU A 159 -10.71 -15.08 8.13
C LEU A 159 -9.71 -15.20 9.30
N LEU A 160 -9.24 -14.07 9.78
CA LEU A 160 -8.42 -14.01 10.99
C LEU A 160 -9.08 -14.70 12.17
N PRO A 161 -8.33 -15.33 13.07
CA PRO A 161 -6.87 -15.54 13.04
C PRO A 161 -6.44 -16.81 12.30
N LEU A 162 -7.36 -17.55 11.67
CA LEU A 162 -7.08 -18.81 10.98
C LEU A 162 -6.33 -18.56 9.66
N GLY A 163 -6.75 -17.57 8.89
CA GLY A 163 -6.12 -17.12 7.66
C GLY A 163 -5.70 -15.66 7.75
N ARG A 164 -5.68 -14.97 6.61
CA ARG A 164 -5.24 -13.58 6.48
C ARG A 164 -6.38 -12.60 6.20
N LEU A 165 -7.59 -13.08 5.94
CA LEU A 165 -8.71 -12.21 5.62
C LEU A 165 -9.18 -11.40 6.83
N ARG A 166 -9.27 -10.09 6.68
CA ARG A 166 -9.91 -9.16 7.63
C ARG A 166 -11.42 -9.16 7.47
N GLU A 167 -11.90 -9.38 6.25
CA GLU A 167 -13.31 -9.47 5.89
C GLU A 167 -13.51 -10.53 4.80
N PRO A 168 -14.70 -11.15 4.71
CA PRO A 168 -15.00 -12.11 3.65
C PRO A 168 -15.11 -11.42 2.30
N LEU A 169 -15.01 -12.20 1.22
CA LEU A 169 -15.08 -11.71 -0.15
C LEU A 169 -16.41 -10.99 -0.47
N ASP A 170 -17.51 -11.45 0.14
CA ASP A 170 -18.83 -10.81 0.02
C ASP A 170 -18.85 -9.34 0.45
N SER A 171 -17.85 -8.89 1.22
CA SER A 171 -17.69 -7.49 1.59
C SER A 171 -17.40 -6.59 0.38
N LEU A 172 -17.01 -7.16 -0.78
CA LEU A 172 -16.87 -6.43 -2.04
C LEU A 172 -18.20 -5.87 -2.57
N ALA A 173 -19.34 -6.35 -2.04
CA ALA A 173 -20.66 -5.80 -2.39
C ALA A 173 -20.78 -4.28 -2.18
N ARG A 174 -19.94 -3.68 -1.31
CA ARG A 174 -19.94 -2.24 -1.06
C ARG A 174 -18.84 -1.46 -1.81
N ALA A 175 -17.94 -2.15 -2.51
CA ALA A 175 -16.88 -1.50 -3.28
C ALA A 175 -17.38 -1.10 -4.68
N GLN A 176 -16.79 -0.07 -5.27
CA GLN A 176 -17.03 0.33 -6.65
C GLN A 176 -15.89 -0.12 -7.58
N ALA A 177 -14.69 -0.32 -7.04
CA ALA A 177 -13.57 -0.80 -7.82
C ALA A 177 -12.75 -1.86 -7.08
N VAL A 178 -12.26 -2.84 -7.85
CA VAL A 178 -11.23 -3.79 -7.42
C VAL A 178 -10.02 -3.62 -8.33
N VAL A 179 -8.83 -3.52 -7.73
CA VAL A 179 -7.57 -3.53 -8.45
C VAL A 179 -6.80 -4.80 -8.08
N ILE A 180 -6.65 -5.69 -9.03
CA ILE A 180 -5.86 -6.92 -8.87
C ILE A 180 -4.39 -6.57 -9.10
N THR A 181 -3.57 -6.64 -8.06
CA THR A 181 -2.17 -6.21 -8.06
C THR A 181 -1.22 -7.39 -8.22
N HIS A 182 0.07 -7.10 -8.55
CA HIS A 182 1.13 -8.11 -8.77
C HIS A 182 0.78 -9.13 -9.87
N THR A 183 0.06 -8.70 -10.92
CA THR A 183 -0.34 -9.59 -12.01
C THR A 183 0.84 -10.09 -12.85
N GLU A 184 1.98 -9.39 -12.83
CA GLU A 184 3.24 -9.83 -13.45
C GLU A 184 3.83 -11.11 -12.84
N ARG A 185 3.29 -11.53 -11.68
CA ARG A 185 3.79 -12.63 -10.86
C ARG A 185 2.74 -13.71 -10.61
N ALA A 186 1.57 -13.57 -11.22
CA ALA A 186 0.47 -14.51 -11.12
C ALA A 186 0.09 -15.04 -12.51
N SER A 187 -0.45 -16.24 -12.57
CA SER A 187 -0.99 -16.75 -13.82
C SER A 187 -2.32 -16.08 -14.17
N ASP A 188 -2.63 -16.00 -15.46
CA ASP A 188 -3.92 -15.49 -15.94
C ASP A 188 -5.11 -16.25 -15.34
N VAL A 189 -4.96 -17.53 -15.04
CA VAL A 189 -6.00 -18.34 -14.39
C VAL A 189 -6.35 -17.76 -13.01
N ILE A 190 -5.36 -17.43 -12.20
CA ILE A 190 -5.57 -16.85 -10.87
C ILE A 190 -6.24 -15.46 -10.99
N VAL A 191 -5.78 -14.63 -11.92
CA VAL A 191 -6.35 -13.30 -12.15
C VAL A 191 -7.81 -13.42 -12.59
N ASN A 192 -8.11 -14.35 -13.51
CA ASN A 192 -9.48 -14.61 -13.99
C ASN A 192 -10.38 -15.16 -12.87
N ASP A 193 -9.89 -16.02 -12.01
CA ASP A 193 -10.65 -16.58 -10.89
C ASP A 193 -10.99 -15.50 -9.86
N ILE A 194 -10.02 -14.62 -9.52
CA ILE A 194 -10.26 -13.46 -8.66
C ILE A 194 -11.30 -12.53 -9.28
N THR A 195 -11.16 -12.23 -10.57
CA THR A 195 -12.10 -11.39 -11.33
C THR A 195 -13.51 -11.95 -11.24
N ARG A 196 -13.69 -13.24 -11.55
CA ARG A 196 -15.00 -13.91 -11.54
C ARG A 196 -15.63 -13.89 -10.14
N ALA A 197 -14.84 -14.18 -9.11
CA ALA A 197 -15.32 -14.20 -7.73
C ALA A 197 -15.67 -12.77 -7.24
N SER A 198 -14.91 -11.75 -7.65
CA SER A 198 -15.22 -10.36 -7.31
C SER A 198 -16.53 -9.91 -7.98
N LEU A 199 -16.73 -10.22 -9.27
CA LEU A 199 -17.97 -9.92 -9.98
C LEU A 199 -19.19 -10.72 -9.47
N ALA A 200 -18.96 -11.91 -8.90
CA ALA A 200 -20.02 -12.67 -8.23
C ALA A 200 -20.48 -12.01 -6.94
N ALA A 201 -19.57 -11.32 -6.22
CA ALA A 201 -19.91 -10.54 -5.02
C ALA A 201 -20.57 -9.20 -5.35
N ASN A 202 -20.15 -8.55 -6.43
CA ASN A 202 -20.74 -7.32 -6.94
C ASN A 202 -20.56 -7.22 -8.47
N PRO A 203 -21.63 -7.38 -9.27
CA PRO A 203 -21.57 -7.33 -10.74
C PRO A 203 -21.17 -5.97 -11.32
N ASP A 204 -21.36 -4.89 -10.56
CA ASP A 204 -21.13 -3.52 -11.00
C ASP A 204 -19.69 -3.04 -10.75
N LEU A 205 -18.83 -3.92 -10.22
CA LEU A 205 -17.43 -3.59 -9.93
C LEU A 205 -16.64 -3.23 -11.20
N LEU A 206 -15.95 -2.10 -11.17
CA LEU A 206 -14.83 -1.87 -12.06
C LEU A 206 -13.65 -2.76 -11.65
N ILE A 207 -13.26 -3.71 -12.50
CA ILE A 207 -12.08 -4.57 -12.25
C ILE A 207 -10.92 -4.06 -13.11
N ALA A 208 -9.90 -3.55 -12.46
CA ALA A 208 -8.62 -3.20 -13.08
C ALA A 208 -7.52 -4.16 -12.65
N THR A 209 -6.49 -4.31 -13.47
CA THR A 209 -5.27 -5.05 -13.13
C THR A 209 -4.09 -4.09 -13.03
N ALA A 210 -3.17 -4.36 -12.12
CA ALA A 210 -1.99 -3.54 -11.91
C ALA A 210 -0.72 -4.38 -11.73
N ARG A 211 0.40 -3.80 -12.18
CA ARG A 211 1.75 -4.33 -12.02
C ARG A 211 2.58 -3.37 -11.18
N HIS A 212 3.60 -3.91 -10.53
CA HIS A 212 4.63 -3.12 -9.88
C HIS A 212 5.87 -3.12 -10.78
N ASP A 213 6.07 -2.02 -11.50
CA ASP A 213 7.21 -1.86 -12.39
C ASP A 213 8.25 -0.93 -11.75
N TRP A 214 9.51 -1.26 -11.94
CA TRP A 214 10.59 -0.32 -11.68
C TRP A 214 10.60 0.72 -12.80
N VAL A 215 10.47 1.98 -12.44
CA VAL A 215 10.48 3.07 -13.43
C VAL A 215 11.87 3.68 -13.56
N ASP A 216 12.56 3.81 -12.42
CA ASP A 216 13.89 4.38 -12.32
C ASP A 216 14.68 3.70 -11.19
N VAL A 217 15.97 4.01 -11.09
CA VAL A 217 16.82 3.72 -9.93
C VAL A 217 17.49 5.01 -9.47
N ASP A 218 17.40 5.30 -8.17
CA ASP A 218 18.11 6.41 -7.58
C ASP A 218 19.49 5.95 -7.12
N ILE A 219 20.55 6.70 -7.51
CA ILE A 219 21.95 6.43 -7.13
C ILE A 219 22.53 7.76 -6.67
N ALA A 220 22.94 7.85 -5.41
CA ALA A 220 23.44 9.09 -4.82
C ALA A 220 22.51 10.30 -5.11
N GLU A 221 21.19 10.10 -4.95
CA GLU A 221 20.14 11.11 -5.19
C GLU A 221 19.99 11.54 -6.68
N ILE A 222 20.70 10.88 -7.58
CA ILE A 222 20.56 11.09 -9.03
C ILE A 222 19.71 9.97 -9.61
N ARG A 223 18.69 10.35 -10.39
CA ARG A 223 17.80 9.41 -11.06
C ARG A 223 18.42 8.87 -12.33
N HIS A 224 18.41 7.55 -12.47
CA HIS A 224 18.88 6.82 -13.63
C HIS A 224 17.78 5.91 -14.18
N PRO A 225 17.74 5.62 -15.49
CA PRO A 225 16.81 4.62 -16.02
C PRO A 225 17.16 3.22 -15.49
N VAL A 226 16.16 2.34 -15.38
CA VAL A 226 16.35 0.96 -14.88
C VAL A 226 17.39 0.19 -15.69
N SER A 227 17.54 0.51 -17.00
CA SER A 227 18.57 -0.06 -17.89
C SER A 227 20.00 0.19 -17.41
N TRP A 228 20.24 1.12 -16.49
CA TRP A 228 21.54 1.29 -15.84
C TRP A 228 22.03 0.04 -15.13
N LEU A 229 21.10 -0.81 -14.66
CA LEU A 229 21.41 -2.09 -14.02
C LEU A 229 21.73 -3.21 -15.03
N ALA A 230 21.40 -3.02 -16.31
CA ALA A 230 21.56 -4.07 -17.32
C ALA A 230 23.03 -4.52 -17.44
N GLY A 231 23.24 -5.83 -17.43
CA GLY A 231 24.57 -6.45 -17.54
C GLY A 231 25.45 -6.37 -16.27
N LYS A 232 25.04 -5.66 -15.23
CA LYS A 232 25.81 -5.54 -13.98
C LYS A 232 25.68 -6.78 -13.09
N THR A 233 26.74 -7.02 -12.30
CA THR A 233 26.73 -7.93 -11.16
C THR A 233 26.31 -7.15 -9.94
N VAL A 234 25.19 -7.54 -9.31
CA VAL A 234 24.65 -6.79 -8.17
C VAL A 234 24.52 -7.63 -6.91
N LEU A 235 24.64 -6.97 -5.76
CA LEU A 235 24.34 -7.54 -4.44
C LEU A 235 22.98 -7.01 -3.96
N PRO A 236 21.91 -7.85 -3.95
CA PRO A 236 20.65 -7.46 -3.33
C PRO A 236 20.75 -7.46 -1.82
N VAL A 237 20.24 -6.39 -1.18
CA VAL A 237 20.17 -6.25 0.27
C VAL A 237 18.77 -5.81 0.66
N CYS A 238 18.06 -6.55 1.52
CA CYS A 238 16.73 -6.17 1.96
C CYS A 238 16.36 -6.70 3.36
N ALA A 239 15.49 -5.93 4.04
CA ALA A 239 14.88 -6.25 5.33
C ALA A 239 13.36 -5.98 5.26
N ILE A 240 12.66 -6.71 4.40
CA ILE A 240 11.24 -6.54 4.09
C ILE A 240 10.47 -7.85 4.21
N GLY A 241 9.14 -7.77 4.35
CA GLY A 241 8.26 -8.93 4.55
C GLY A 241 8.13 -9.90 3.37
N ASN A 242 8.56 -9.50 2.15
CA ASN A 242 8.56 -10.36 0.96
C ASN A 242 9.87 -10.22 0.16
N PRO A 243 10.98 -10.76 0.69
CA PRO A 243 12.30 -10.63 0.07
C PRO A 243 12.42 -11.36 -1.27
N ASP A 244 11.77 -12.51 -1.44
CA ASP A 244 11.84 -13.30 -2.67
C ASP A 244 11.33 -12.49 -3.86
N ALA A 245 10.27 -11.74 -3.67
CA ALA A 245 9.70 -10.85 -4.65
C ALA A 245 10.67 -9.76 -5.13
N PHE A 246 11.36 -9.15 -4.19
CA PHE A 246 12.36 -8.13 -4.48
C PHE A 246 13.54 -8.75 -5.25
N ILE A 247 14.05 -9.90 -4.81
CA ILE A 247 15.18 -10.58 -5.46
C ILE A 247 14.82 -11.00 -6.89
N GLU A 248 13.61 -11.50 -7.12
CA GLU A 248 13.14 -11.82 -8.47
C GLU A 248 13.08 -10.58 -9.36
N SER A 249 12.58 -9.45 -8.82
CA SER A 249 12.55 -8.18 -9.55
C SER A 249 13.97 -7.70 -9.89
N VAL A 250 14.95 -7.86 -8.97
CA VAL A 250 16.36 -7.59 -9.25
C VAL A 250 16.87 -8.47 -10.37
N ARG A 251 16.65 -9.81 -10.31
CA ARG A 251 17.13 -10.76 -11.32
C ARG A 251 16.66 -10.43 -12.73
N ALA A 252 15.45 -9.88 -12.86
CA ALA A 252 14.87 -9.50 -14.15
C ALA A 252 15.55 -8.28 -14.79
N GLN A 253 16.33 -7.48 -14.04
CA GLN A 253 16.89 -6.21 -14.50
C GLN A 253 18.41 -6.23 -14.67
N VAL A 254 19.10 -7.27 -14.17
CA VAL A 254 20.56 -7.28 -14.05
C VAL A 254 21.21 -8.42 -14.83
N GLY A 255 22.52 -8.38 -15.03
CA GLY A 255 23.26 -9.47 -15.67
C GLY A 255 23.54 -10.64 -14.73
N ARG A 256 23.88 -10.35 -13.48
CA ARG A 256 24.20 -11.35 -12.46
C ARG A 256 23.78 -10.89 -11.06
N VAL A 257 23.28 -11.81 -10.27
CA VAL A 257 22.95 -11.59 -8.85
C VAL A 257 23.92 -12.37 -7.99
N LEU A 258 24.56 -11.69 -7.03
CA LEU A 258 25.32 -12.31 -5.95
C LEU A 258 24.36 -12.89 -4.90
N ASP A 259 24.89 -13.68 -3.94
CA ASP A 259 24.08 -14.22 -2.84
C ASP A 259 23.41 -13.08 -2.06
N PRO A 260 22.06 -13.00 -2.06
CA PRO A 260 21.36 -11.88 -1.46
C PRO A 260 21.56 -11.82 0.07
N ILE A 261 21.69 -10.63 0.62
CA ILE A 261 21.64 -10.40 2.07
C ILE A 261 20.18 -10.10 2.44
N VAL A 262 19.50 -11.12 2.93
CA VAL A 262 18.12 -11.02 3.44
C VAL A 262 18.17 -10.95 4.96
N LEU A 263 17.60 -9.89 5.53
CA LEU A 263 17.51 -9.65 6.96
C LEU A 263 16.06 -9.79 7.45
N ARG A 264 15.85 -9.76 8.75
CA ARG A 264 14.50 -9.75 9.33
C ARG A 264 13.78 -8.46 8.93
N ASP A 265 12.48 -8.55 8.70
CA ASP A 265 11.65 -7.35 8.41
C ASP A 265 11.86 -6.28 9.52
N HIS A 266 12.08 -5.03 9.09
CA HIS A 266 12.43 -3.89 9.94
C HIS A 266 13.78 -4.00 10.68
N ASP A 267 14.76 -4.76 10.17
CA ASP A 267 16.10 -4.81 10.74
C ASP A 267 16.70 -3.39 10.89
N PRO A 268 17.34 -3.07 12.04
CA PRO A 268 17.93 -1.74 12.27
C PRO A 268 19.26 -1.51 11.55
N TYR A 269 19.83 -2.51 10.88
CA TYR A 269 21.14 -2.46 10.22
C TYR A 269 22.29 -2.11 11.18
N ALA A 270 22.47 -2.96 12.20
CA ALA A 270 23.58 -2.80 13.15
C ALA A 270 24.95 -2.74 12.43
N ALA A 271 25.94 -2.07 13.01
CA ALA A 271 27.27 -1.87 12.43
C ALA A 271 27.96 -3.16 11.93
N ALA A 272 27.69 -4.31 12.58
CA ALA A 272 28.19 -5.61 12.11
C ALA A 272 27.56 -6.04 10.79
N THR A 273 26.27 -5.76 10.60
CA THR A 273 25.53 -6.02 9.36
C THR A 273 26.04 -5.14 8.23
N VAL A 274 26.23 -3.84 8.49
CA VAL A 274 26.79 -2.88 7.51
C VAL A 274 28.17 -3.33 7.06
N ARG A 275 29.07 -3.70 7.99
CA ARG A 275 30.39 -4.23 7.63
C ARG A 275 30.33 -5.51 6.78
N ARG A 276 29.34 -6.38 7.02
CA ARG A 276 29.10 -7.57 6.18
C ARG A 276 28.70 -7.15 4.77
N ILE A 277 27.74 -6.21 4.62
CA ILE A 277 27.30 -5.72 3.33
C ILE A 277 28.46 -5.14 2.53
N ILE A 278 29.27 -4.26 3.15
CA ILE A 278 30.44 -3.64 2.53
C ILE A 278 31.43 -4.70 2.03
N ARG A 279 31.70 -5.74 2.83
CA ARG A 279 32.63 -6.81 2.44
C ARG A 279 32.10 -7.64 1.27
N GLU A 280 30.83 -8.02 1.27
CA GLU A 280 30.23 -8.81 0.17
C GLU A 280 30.09 -7.96 -1.10
N ALA A 281 29.90 -6.65 -0.97
CA ALA A 281 29.79 -5.71 -2.08
C ALA A 281 31.10 -5.45 -2.84
N LEU A 282 32.26 -5.87 -2.31
CA LEU A 282 33.55 -5.76 -3.03
C LEU A 282 33.57 -6.52 -4.36
N HIS A 283 32.68 -7.46 -4.55
CA HIS A 283 32.54 -8.26 -5.78
C HIS A 283 31.36 -7.86 -6.65
N ALA A 284 30.70 -6.74 -6.33
CA ALA A 284 29.54 -6.24 -7.05
C ALA A 284 29.85 -4.94 -7.81
N ASP A 285 29.16 -4.74 -8.93
CA ASP A 285 29.15 -3.45 -9.66
C ASP A 285 28.18 -2.44 -8.99
N ALA A 286 27.20 -2.95 -8.23
CA ALA A 286 26.28 -2.15 -7.44
C ALA A 286 25.62 -2.98 -6.33
N ILE A 287 25.23 -2.31 -5.23
CA ILE A 287 24.26 -2.81 -4.26
C ILE A 287 22.87 -2.40 -4.74
N VAL A 288 21.88 -3.29 -4.69
CA VAL A 288 20.47 -2.95 -4.93
C VAL A 288 19.69 -3.17 -3.64
N THR A 289 19.04 -2.11 -3.15
CA THR A 289 18.28 -2.16 -1.89
C THR A 289 16.95 -1.40 -2.01
N THR A 290 16.03 -1.62 -1.07
CA THR A 290 14.76 -0.91 -1.08
C THR A 290 14.88 0.52 -0.53
N ALA A 291 13.94 1.42 -0.87
CA ALA A 291 13.92 2.77 -0.30
C ALA A 291 13.81 2.76 1.24
N LYS A 292 13.05 1.81 1.79
CA LYS A 292 12.89 1.59 3.24
C LYS A 292 14.22 1.24 3.92
N ASP A 293 14.99 0.38 3.30
CA ASP A 293 16.28 -0.07 3.82
C ASP A 293 17.34 1.00 3.63
N TRP A 294 17.33 1.67 2.47
CA TRP A 294 18.24 2.77 2.20
C TRP A 294 18.06 3.94 3.18
N ALA A 295 16.84 4.25 3.58
CA ALA A 295 16.59 5.29 4.59
C ALA A 295 17.34 5.04 5.92
N LYS A 296 17.62 3.77 6.24
CA LYS A 296 18.41 3.38 7.44
C LYS A 296 19.92 3.32 7.15
N LEU A 297 20.30 2.99 5.92
CA LEU A 297 21.69 2.82 5.50
C LEU A 297 22.38 4.13 5.06
N ARG A 298 21.61 5.10 4.57
CA ARG A 298 22.14 6.38 4.03
C ARG A 298 22.85 7.26 5.05
N GLY A 299 22.73 6.96 6.35
CA GLY A 299 23.46 7.65 7.42
C GLY A 299 24.94 7.26 7.51
N GLU A 300 25.36 6.21 6.83
CA GLU A 300 26.77 5.80 6.73
C GLU A 300 27.52 6.75 5.79
N ASP A 301 28.84 6.89 6.01
CA ASP A 301 29.71 7.68 5.13
C ASP A 301 29.60 7.14 3.68
N PRO A 302 29.23 7.98 2.69
CA PRO A 302 29.16 7.56 1.29
C PRO A 302 30.44 6.90 0.76
N SER A 303 31.61 7.29 1.28
CA SER A 303 32.92 6.71 0.91
C SER A 303 33.13 5.28 1.46
N ALA A 304 32.33 4.84 2.42
CA ALA A 304 32.39 3.49 2.96
C ALA A 304 31.88 2.42 1.96
N TRP A 305 31.05 2.81 1.00
CA TRP A 305 30.47 1.88 0.03
C TRP A 305 31.44 1.60 -1.11
N PRO A 306 31.82 0.32 -1.37
CA PRO A 306 32.80 -0.02 -2.41
C PRO A 306 32.27 0.14 -3.83
N CYS A 307 30.95 0.22 -3.99
CA CYS A 307 30.25 0.42 -5.26
C CYS A 307 28.96 1.23 -5.04
N PRO A 308 28.36 1.78 -6.11
CA PRO A 308 27.11 2.53 -6.01
C PRO A 308 25.97 1.73 -5.36
N VAL A 309 25.17 2.42 -4.53
CA VAL A 309 23.92 1.86 -4.00
C VAL A 309 22.77 2.34 -4.86
N ALA A 310 22.10 1.41 -5.53
CA ALA A 310 20.97 1.66 -6.40
C ALA A 310 19.67 1.36 -5.67
N VAL A 311 18.78 2.32 -5.60
CA VAL A 311 17.48 2.23 -4.94
C VAL A 311 16.39 2.27 -6.00
N PRO A 312 15.75 1.13 -6.35
CA PRO A 312 14.69 1.11 -7.34
C PRO A 312 13.48 1.91 -6.89
N LYS A 313 12.96 2.70 -7.82
CA LYS A 313 11.70 3.41 -7.65
C LYS A 313 10.58 2.58 -8.25
N LEU A 314 9.71 2.09 -7.38
CA LEU A 314 8.54 1.31 -7.76
C LEU A 314 7.36 2.25 -8.01
N GLU A 315 6.70 2.03 -9.16
CA GLU A 315 5.40 2.63 -9.43
C GLU A 315 4.39 1.53 -9.76
N MET A 316 3.17 1.73 -9.30
CA MET A 316 2.07 0.89 -9.69
C MET A 316 1.51 1.40 -11.02
N ARG A 317 1.55 0.54 -12.03
CA ARG A 317 0.97 0.79 -13.34
C ARG A 317 -0.29 -0.04 -13.53
N LEU A 318 -1.40 0.62 -13.83
CA LEU A 318 -2.60 -0.08 -14.29
C LEU A 318 -2.35 -0.65 -15.70
N VAL A 319 -2.70 -1.92 -15.90
CA VAL A 319 -2.53 -2.64 -17.17
C VAL A 319 -3.84 -2.66 -17.94
N THR A 320 -4.95 -2.87 -17.23
CA THR A 320 -6.29 -2.87 -17.82
C THR A 320 -7.15 -1.80 -17.15
N GLN A 321 -8.12 -1.27 -17.90
CA GLN A 321 -9.12 -0.31 -17.41
C GLN A 321 -8.55 0.98 -16.80
N ALA A 322 -7.32 1.38 -17.15
CA ALA A 322 -6.67 2.56 -16.57
C ALA A 322 -7.52 3.83 -16.72
N ASP A 323 -7.98 4.12 -17.94
CA ASP A 323 -8.80 5.32 -18.21
C ASP A 323 -10.17 5.28 -17.50
N ALA A 324 -10.78 4.09 -17.39
CA ALA A 324 -12.04 3.93 -16.69
C ALA A 324 -11.86 4.12 -15.17
N PHE A 325 -10.76 3.61 -14.63
CA PHE A 325 -10.39 3.81 -13.23
C PHE A 325 -10.13 5.28 -12.91
N ASP A 326 -9.36 5.97 -13.78
CA ASP A 326 -9.05 7.38 -13.59
C ASP A 326 -10.31 8.24 -13.66
N ARG A 327 -11.23 7.96 -14.62
CA ARG A 327 -12.54 8.63 -14.68
C ARG A 327 -13.38 8.36 -13.42
N LEU A 328 -13.38 7.15 -12.88
CA LEU A 328 -14.11 6.81 -11.66
C LEU A 328 -13.60 7.60 -10.46
N VAL A 329 -12.28 7.70 -10.32
CA VAL A 329 -11.63 8.48 -9.23
C VAL A 329 -11.98 9.96 -9.36
N LEU A 330 -11.87 10.54 -10.55
CA LEU A 330 -12.16 11.96 -10.79
C LEU A 330 -13.65 12.26 -10.65
N ALA A 331 -14.53 11.36 -11.09
CA ALA A 331 -15.97 11.51 -10.88
C ALA A 331 -16.32 11.54 -9.39
N ALA A 332 -15.75 10.63 -8.61
CA ALA A 332 -15.96 10.61 -7.16
C ALA A 332 -15.40 11.86 -6.44
N ALA A 333 -14.33 12.47 -6.97
CA ALA A 333 -13.78 13.71 -6.45
C ALA A 333 -14.63 14.94 -6.80
N ALA A 334 -15.39 14.88 -7.90
CA ALA A 334 -16.27 15.96 -8.36
C ALA A 334 -17.69 15.88 -7.75
N GLU A 335 -18.03 14.80 -7.02
CA GLU A 335 -19.34 14.68 -6.37
C GLU A 335 -19.47 15.77 -5.29
N PRO A 336 -20.53 16.60 -5.32
CA PRO A 336 -20.78 17.53 -4.24
C PRO A 336 -21.03 16.75 -2.95
N ALA A 337 -20.53 17.24 -1.84
CA ALA A 337 -20.91 16.72 -0.52
C ALA A 337 -22.44 16.69 -0.44
N GLU A 338 -23.01 15.53 -0.10
CA GLU A 338 -24.45 15.47 0.16
C GLU A 338 -24.76 16.44 1.31
N ASP A 339 -25.59 17.43 1.03
CA ASP A 339 -26.14 18.34 2.04
C ASP A 339 -27.05 17.52 3.00
N THR A 340 -26.43 16.76 3.90
CA THR A 340 -27.13 16.10 5.00
C THR A 340 -27.29 17.07 6.18
N LEU A 341 -27.87 18.23 5.91
CA LEU A 341 -28.49 19.08 6.92
C LEU A 341 -29.99 19.12 6.64
N ASP A 342 -30.66 18.01 6.86
CA ASP A 342 -32.05 18.05 7.24
C ASP A 342 -32.18 17.65 8.71
N PRO A 343 -32.82 18.48 9.55
CA PRO A 343 -32.83 18.39 11.00
C PRO A 343 -33.66 17.22 11.55
#